data_b79ffe6233342082630323a3d7a315e0
#
_entry.id   b79ffe6233342082630323a3d7a315e0
#
_cell.length_a   1.000
_cell.length_b   1.000
_cell.length_c   1.000
_cell.angle_alpha   90.00
_cell.angle_beta   90.00
_cell.angle_gamma   90.00
#
_symmetry.space_group_name_H-M   'P 1'
#
loop_
_entity.id
_entity.type
_entity.pdbx_description
1 polymer ?
#
loop_
_entity_poly.entity_id
_entity_poly.type
_entity_poly.pdbx_seq_one_letter_code
_entity_poly.pdbx_strand_id
1 'polypeptide(L)'
;MVIRHAKPSDYGRVIGRVNVWWGGRDMAPMLPKLFFLHFEGTSFVAEDDEGDLVGFLCGFLSQTNGAEAYIHFVGVTPDKRGEGLGRTLYEHFFEEARSQGRHVVRCVTSPANKDSVDFHEALGFEVDRVVPDYDGPGEDRVLLVKRLS
;
A
#
# COMPACT_ATOMS: atom_id res chain seq x y z
N MET A 1 3.44 -19.38 -2.90
CA MET A 1 3.38 -18.04 -2.28
C MET A 1 2.10 -17.89 -1.49
N VAL A 2 2.17 -17.28 -0.33
CA VAL A 2 1.02 -17.06 0.55
C VAL A 2 0.86 -15.58 0.82
N ILE A 3 -0.37 -15.06 0.68
CA ILE A 3 -0.73 -13.72 1.13
C ILE A 3 -1.70 -13.89 2.30
N ARG A 4 -1.38 -13.26 3.40
CA ARG A 4 -2.18 -13.35 4.63
C ARG A 4 -2.23 -11.99 5.32
N HIS A 5 -3.11 -11.85 6.30
CA HIS A 5 -3.16 -10.64 7.11
C HIS A 5 -1.87 -10.45 7.90
N ALA A 6 -1.48 -9.20 8.07
CA ALA A 6 -0.32 -8.84 8.87
C ALA A 6 -0.58 -9.13 10.35
N LYS A 7 0.48 -9.37 11.11
CA LYS A 7 0.48 -9.59 12.56
C LYS A 7 1.49 -8.66 13.20
N PRO A 8 1.35 -8.36 14.50
CA PRO A 8 2.36 -7.54 15.19
C PRO A 8 3.78 -8.07 15.02
N SER A 9 3.96 -9.39 14.99
CA SER A 9 5.27 -10.02 14.80
C SER A 9 5.89 -9.79 13.43
N ASP A 10 5.12 -9.36 12.44
CA ASP A 10 5.64 -9.09 11.11
C ASP A 10 6.35 -7.73 11.00
N TYR A 11 6.07 -6.81 11.92
CA TYR A 11 6.61 -5.45 11.80
C TYR A 11 8.13 -5.43 11.69
N GLY A 12 8.82 -6.18 12.53
CA GLY A 12 10.29 -6.23 12.52
C GLY A 12 10.86 -6.67 11.18
N ARG A 13 10.25 -7.68 10.56
CA ARG A 13 10.66 -8.18 9.25
C ARG A 13 10.46 -7.12 8.17
N VAL A 14 9.30 -6.46 8.18
CA VAL A 14 8.95 -5.47 7.18
C VAL A 14 9.84 -4.24 7.31
N ILE A 15 9.93 -3.68 8.53
CA ILE A 15 10.69 -2.45 8.75
C ILE A 15 12.18 -2.64 8.44
N GLY A 16 12.71 -3.82 8.65
CA GLY A 16 14.11 -4.13 8.35
C GLY A 16 14.42 -4.21 6.86
N ARG A 17 13.41 -4.28 5.99
CA ARG A 17 13.58 -4.39 4.54
C ARG A 17 13.18 -3.14 3.77
N VAL A 18 12.40 -2.25 4.39
CA VAL A 18 11.83 -1.11 3.68
C VAL A 18 12.89 -0.26 3.01
N ASN A 19 13.92 0.17 3.74
CA ASN A 19 14.95 1.02 3.15
C ASN A 19 15.70 0.34 2.01
N VAL A 20 16.01 -0.95 2.17
CA VAL A 20 16.69 -1.73 1.13
C VAL A 20 15.82 -1.85 -0.12
N TRP A 21 14.54 -2.12 0.06
CA TRP A 21 13.62 -2.26 -1.08
C TRP A 21 13.40 -0.93 -1.82
N TRP A 22 13.66 0.20 -1.17
CA TRP A 22 13.59 1.52 -1.80
C TRP A 22 14.99 2.05 -2.18
N GLY A 23 15.93 1.13 -2.46
CA GLY A 23 17.25 1.50 -2.97
C GLY A 23 18.12 2.24 -1.96
N GLY A 24 17.90 2.01 -0.67
CA GLY A 24 18.66 2.65 0.40
C GLY A 24 18.08 3.97 0.89
N ARG A 25 16.94 4.41 0.33
CA ARG A 25 16.26 5.61 0.82
C ARG A 25 15.67 5.35 2.20
N ASP A 26 15.70 6.37 3.05
CA ASP A 26 15.16 6.23 4.41
C ASP A 26 13.64 6.34 4.41
N MET A 27 12.98 5.23 4.11
CA MET A 27 11.53 5.14 4.04
C MET A 27 10.90 4.54 5.31
N ALA A 28 11.71 3.95 6.19
CA ALA A 28 11.20 3.32 7.41
C ALA A 28 10.31 4.24 8.26
N PRO A 29 10.63 5.54 8.42
CA PRO A 29 9.77 6.44 9.19
C PRO A 29 8.36 6.63 8.61
N MET A 30 8.15 6.27 7.34
CA MET A 30 6.86 6.36 6.68
C MET A 30 5.91 5.22 7.05
N LEU A 31 6.40 4.19 7.74
CA LEU A 31 5.61 3.00 8.07
C LEU A 31 5.49 2.82 9.58
N PRO A 32 4.47 3.41 10.21
CA PRO A 32 4.24 3.26 11.65
C PRO A 32 3.87 1.82 12.03
N LYS A 33 4.33 1.39 13.19
CA LYS A 33 4.01 0.07 13.73
C LYS A 33 2.50 -0.13 13.92
N LEU A 34 1.75 0.96 14.06
CA LEU A 34 0.30 0.90 14.32
C LEU A 34 -0.47 0.10 13.26
N PHE A 35 0.01 0.00 12.03
CA PHE A 35 -0.65 -0.80 11.00
C PHE A 35 -0.65 -2.28 11.36
N PHE A 36 0.36 -2.73 12.09
CA PHE A 36 0.51 -4.12 12.51
C PHE A 36 -0.19 -4.41 13.84
N LEU A 37 -0.57 -3.36 14.57
CA LEU A 37 -1.25 -3.47 15.86
C LEU A 37 -2.76 -3.21 15.76
N HIS A 38 -3.16 -2.28 14.89
CA HIS A 38 -4.53 -1.78 14.86
C HIS A 38 -5.23 -1.93 13.50
N PHE A 39 -4.48 -2.26 12.45
CA PHE A 39 -5.04 -2.40 11.11
C PHE A 39 -4.71 -3.75 10.48
N GLU A 40 -4.63 -4.80 11.30
CA GLU A 40 -4.35 -6.17 10.83
C GLU A 40 -5.37 -6.63 9.79
N GLY A 41 -6.64 -6.29 9.98
CA GLY A 41 -7.71 -6.70 9.09
C GLY A 41 -7.65 -6.08 7.70
N THR A 42 -6.87 -5.02 7.52
CA THR A 42 -6.73 -4.31 6.25
C THR A 42 -5.27 -4.19 5.81
N SER A 43 -4.38 -4.95 6.45
CA SER A 43 -2.96 -4.99 6.10
C SER A 43 -2.55 -6.43 5.82
N PHE A 44 -1.62 -6.61 4.88
CA PHE A 44 -1.26 -7.93 4.38
C PHE A 44 0.25 -8.07 4.24
N VAL A 45 0.72 -9.32 4.38
CA VAL A 45 2.09 -9.68 4.02
C VAL A 45 2.07 -10.83 3.03
N ALA A 46 3.06 -10.88 2.17
CA ALA A 46 3.26 -11.95 1.21
C ALA A 46 4.56 -12.67 1.52
N GLU A 47 4.50 -13.99 1.53
CA GLU A 47 5.64 -14.86 1.80
C GLU A 47 5.81 -15.84 0.64
N ASP A 48 7.06 -16.13 0.29
CA ASP A 48 7.34 -17.15 -0.73
C ASP A 48 7.20 -18.55 -0.15
N ASP A 49 7.53 -19.58 -0.95
CA ASP A 49 7.38 -20.97 -0.54
C ASP A 49 8.34 -21.36 0.60
N GLU A 50 9.37 -20.56 0.84
CA GLU A 50 10.33 -20.76 1.92
C GLU A 50 9.99 -19.97 3.17
N GLY A 51 8.89 -19.21 3.14
CA GLY A 51 8.46 -18.37 4.26
C GLY A 51 9.14 -17.01 4.34
N ASP A 52 9.92 -16.65 3.32
CA ASP A 52 10.58 -15.34 3.28
C ASP A 52 9.59 -14.25 2.85
N LEU A 53 9.72 -13.08 3.49
CA LEU A 53 8.89 -11.93 3.16
C LEU A 53 9.24 -11.40 1.76
N VAL A 54 8.25 -11.31 0.89
CA VAL A 54 8.43 -10.82 -0.49
C VAL A 54 7.58 -9.59 -0.79
N GLY A 55 6.61 -9.26 0.06
CA GLY A 55 5.79 -8.07 -0.14
C GLY A 55 4.91 -7.76 1.05
N PHE A 56 4.36 -6.55 1.07
CA PHE A 56 3.40 -6.15 2.09
C PHE A 56 2.53 -5.01 1.56
N LEU A 57 1.36 -4.86 2.19
CA LEU A 57 0.46 -3.73 1.95
C LEU A 57 -0.13 -3.32 3.29
N CYS A 58 -0.05 -2.05 3.62
CA CYS A 58 -0.64 -1.48 4.83
C CYS A 58 -1.72 -0.49 4.46
N GLY A 59 -2.92 -0.67 5.01
CA GLY A 59 -4.05 0.17 4.71
C GLY A 59 -5.09 0.14 5.83
N PHE A 60 -6.15 0.93 5.66
CA PHE A 60 -7.21 1.02 6.65
C PHE A 60 -8.54 1.43 6.01
N LEU A 61 -9.61 1.26 6.76
CA LEU A 61 -10.93 1.78 6.39
C LEU A 61 -11.05 3.19 7.00
N SER A 62 -11.47 4.16 6.18
CA SER A 62 -11.59 5.54 6.66
C SER A 62 -12.66 5.64 7.74
N GLN A 63 -12.33 6.26 8.87
CA GLN A 63 -13.30 6.54 9.92
C GLN A 63 -14.09 7.81 9.63
N THR A 64 -13.53 8.70 8.80
CA THR A 64 -14.16 9.97 8.45
C THR A 64 -15.17 9.79 7.32
N ASN A 65 -14.81 8.95 6.35
CA ASN A 65 -15.66 8.72 5.18
C ASN A 65 -16.01 7.24 5.10
N GLY A 66 -17.24 6.91 5.47
CA GLY A 66 -17.69 5.53 5.60
C GLY A 66 -17.76 4.71 4.32
N ALA A 67 -17.62 5.35 3.15
CA ALA A 67 -17.58 4.65 1.87
C ALA A 67 -16.17 4.36 1.39
N GLU A 68 -15.14 4.87 2.07
CA GLU A 68 -13.76 4.84 1.59
C GLU A 68 -12.86 3.94 2.39
N ALA A 69 -11.88 3.35 1.70
CA ALA A 69 -10.73 2.68 2.26
C ALA A 69 -9.47 3.35 1.71
N TYR A 70 -8.36 3.21 2.42
CA TYR A 70 -7.13 3.92 2.09
C TYR A 70 -5.93 2.98 2.16
N ILE A 71 -5.10 3.01 1.12
CA ILE A 71 -3.83 2.28 1.09
C ILE A 71 -2.71 3.26 1.42
N HIS A 72 -1.99 2.97 2.50
CA HIS A 72 -0.93 3.85 2.98
C HIS A 72 0.44 3.53 2.38
N PHE A 73 0.79 2.24 2.31
CA PHE A 73 2.15 1.85 1.93
C PHE A 73 2.14 0.43 1.37
N VAL A 74 2.83 0.24 0.23
CA VAL A 74 2.94 -1.07 -0.42
C VAL A 74 4.39 -1.26 -0.83
N GLY A 75 4.92 -2.45 -0.59
CA GLY A 75 6.26 -2.80 -1.01
C GLY A 75 6.34 -4.21 -1.57
N VAL A 76 7.19 -4.39 -2.57
CA VAL A 76 7.51 -5.69 -3.16
C VAL A 76 9.02 -5.77 -3.27
N THR A 77 9.59 -6.92 -2.85
CA THR A 77 11.03 -7.12 -2.97
C THR A 77 11.48 -6.91 -4.42
N PRO A 78 12.62 -6.24 -4.66
CA PRO A 78 13.04 -5.90 -6.02
C PRO A 78 13.12 -7.07 -7.00
N ASP A 79 13.54 -8.26 -6.54
CA ASP A 79 13.66 -9.44 -7.39
C ASP A 79 12.32 -10.09 -7.77
N LYS A 80 11.22 -9.65 -7.16
CA LYS A 80 9.86 -10.12 -7.48
C LYS A 80 9.03 -9.06 -8.20
N ARG A 81 9.59 -7.90 -8.50
CA ARG A 81 8.87 -6.85 -9.24
C ARG A 81 8.63 -7.29 -10.67
N GLY A 82 7.49 -6.88 -11.22
CA GLY A 82 7.11 -7.25 -12.57
C GLY A 82 6.44 -8.61 -12.70
N GLU A 83 6.24 -9.32 -11.59
CA GLU A 83 5.62 -10.66 -11.58
C GLU A 83 4.16 -10.64 -11.12
N GLY A 84 3.57 -9.46 -10.95
CA GLY A 84 2.16 -9.32 -10.58
C GLY A 84 1.86 -9.39 -9.07
N LEU A 85 2.88 -9.45 -8.23
CA LEU A 85 2.67 -9.52 -6.78
C LEU A 85 2.01 -8.26 -6.23
N GLY A 86 2.43 -7.09 -6.70
CA GLY A 86 1.82 -5.82 -6.30
C GLY A 86 0.33 -5.79 -6.62
N ARG A 87 -0.03 -6.20 -7.84
CA ARG A 87 -1.44 -6.30 -8.23
C ARG A 87 -2.21 -7.25 -7.31
N THR A 88 -1.64 -8.41 -7.00
CA THR A 88 -2.30 -9.40 -6.14
C THR A 88 -2.53 -8.84 -4.73
N LEU A 89 -1.56 -8.12 -4.18
CA LEU A 89 -1.73 -7.46 -2.88
C LEU A 89 -2.87 -6.44 -2.91
N TYR A 90 -2.94 -5.62 -3.96
CA TYR A 90 -4.02 -4.65 -4.13
C TYR A 90 -5.38 -5.34 -4.24
N GLU A 91 -5.45 -6.45 -4.98
CA GLU A 91 -6.71 -7.20 -5.13
C GLU A 91 -7.19 -7.78 -3.80
N HIS A 92 -6.28 -8.26 -2.95
CA HIS A 92 -6.63 -8.67 -1.59
C HIS A 92 -7.23 -7.52 -0.79
N PHE A 93 -6.63 -6.34 -0.90
CA PHE A 93 -7.15 -5.16 -0.21
C PHE A 93 -8.53 -4.75 -0.76
N PHE A 94 -8.71 -4.74 -2.07
CA PHE A 94 -10.00 -4.40 -2.68
C PHE A 94 -11.10 -5.35 -2.21
N GLU A 95 -10.80 -6.64 -2.13
CA GLU A 95 -11.77 -7.63 -1.67
C GLU A 95 -12.14 -7.41 -0.22
N GLU A 96 -11.17 -7.10 0.64
CA GLU A 96 -11.42 -6.78 2.04
C GLU A 96 -12.27 -5.51 2.16
N ALA A 97 -11.96 -4.49 1.38
CA ALA A 97 -12.73 -3.24 1.38
C ALA A 97 -14.19 -3.49 0.96
N ARG A 98 -14.41 -4.28 -0.11
CA ARG A 98 -15.75 -4.65 -0.55
C ARG A 98 -16.52 -5.39 0.54
N SER A 99 -15.86 -6.34 1.20
CA SER A 99 -16.50 -7.14 2.25
C SER A 99 -16.94 -6.28 3.44
N GLN A 100 -16.31 -5.13 3.64
CA GLN A 100 -16.64 -4.17 4.68
C GLN A 100 -17.58 -3.05 4.20
N GLY A 101 -18.13 -3.19 3.00
CA GLY A 101 -19.08 -2.22 2.46
C GLY A 101 -18.45 -0.93 1.94
N ARG A 102 -17.15 -0.93 1.69
CA ARG A 102 -16.48 0.25 1.13
C ARG A 102 -16.51 0.19 -0.39
N HIS A 103 -16.72 1.34 -1.02
CA HIS A 103 -16.91 1.41 -2.47
C HIS A 103 -15.83 2.21 -3.18
N VAL A 104 -14.96 2.86 -2.43
CA VAL A 104 -13.90 3.73 -2.97
C VAL A 104 -12.60 3.43 -2.25
N VAL A 105 -11.52 3.31 -3.02
CA VAL A 105 -10.17 3.17 -2.46
C VAL A 105 -9.36 4.38 -2.89
N ARG A 106 -8.66 4.99 -1.93
CA ARG A 106 -7.78 6.13 -2.19
C ARG A 106 -6.36 5.82 -1.77
N CYS A 107 -5.42 6.48 -2.41
CA CYS A 107 -4.01 6.50 -2.02
C CYS A 107 -3.35 7.75 -2.60
N VAL A 108 -2.11 8.00 -2.19
CA VAL A 108 -1.34 9.13 -2.70
C VAL A 108 0.04 8.65 -3.15
N THR A 109 0.62 9.37 -4.12
CA THR A 109 1.99 9.11 -4.56
C THR A 109 2.65 10.44 -4.94
N SER A 110 3.97 10.42 -5.08
CA SER A 110 4.72 11.60 -5.52
C SER A 110 4.54 11.82 -7.02
N PRO A 111 4.38 13.08 -7.48
CA PRO A 111 4.36 13.38 -8.92
C PRO A 111 5.63 12.94 -9.64
N ALA A 112 6.77 12.89 -8.93
CA ALA A 112 8.02 12.45 -9.51
C ALA A 112 8.09 10.94 -9.73
N ASN A 113 7.18 10.18 -9.12
CA ASN A 113 7.14 8.72 -9.24
C ASN A 113 6.17 8.31 -10.34
N LYS A 114 6.59 8.51 -11.59
CA LYS A 114 5.77 8.21 -12.74
C LYS A 114 5.39 6.73 -12.82
N ASP A 115 6.30 5.84 -12.45
CA ASP A 115 6.04 4.39 -12.48
C ASP A 115 4.91 4.01 -11.50
N SER A 116 4.85 4.66 -10.35
CA SER A 116 3.76 4.46 -9.40
C SER A 116 2.42 4.92 -9.97
N VAL A 117 2.40 6.09 -10.60
CA VAL A 117 1.16 6.60 -11.25
C VAL A 117 0.70 5.63 -12.33
N ASP A 118 1.61 5.19 -13.20
CA ASP A 118 1.29 4.25 -14.28
C ASP A 118 0.77 2.92 -13.72
N PHE A 119 1.39 2.41 -12.67
CA PHE A 119 0.97 1.18 -12.00
C PHE A 119 -0.46 1.30 -11.48
N HIS A 120 -0.76 2.41 -10.81
CA HIS A 120 -2.10 2.63 -10.26
C HIS A 120 -3.15 2.81 -11.35
N GLU A 121 -2.82 3.51 -12.42
CA GLU A 121 -3.74 3.65 -13.55
C GLU A 121 -4.03 2.30 -14.19
N ALA A 122 -3.02 1.42 -14.29
CA ALA A 122 -3.23 0.06 -14.80
C ALA A 122 -4.14 -0.78 -13.89
N LEU A 123 -4.22 -0.44 -12.60
CA LEU A 123 -5.14 -1.10 -11.67
C LEU A 123 -6.55 -0.49 -11.67
N GLY A 124 -6.76 0.57 -12.46
CA GLY A 124 -8.06 1.23 -12.54
C GLY A 124 -8.21 2.45 -11.64
N PHE A 125 -7.14 2.92 -11.02
CA PHE A 125 -7.16 4.20 -10.32
C PHE A 125 -7.16 5.34 -11.33
N GLU A 126 -7.79 6.44 -10.94
CA GLU A 126 -7.76 7.69 -11.68
C GLU A 126 -7.05 8.75 -10.84
N VAL A 127 -6.40 9.69 -11.51
CA VAL A 127 -5.85 10.86 -10.82
C VAL A 127 -7.03 11.78 -10.47
N ASP A 128 -7.27 11.94 -9.17
CA ASP A 128 -8.31 12.87 -8.70
C ASP A 128 -7.78 14.30 -8.83
N ARG A 129 -6.59 14.55 -8.29
CA ARG A 129 -5.92 15.85 -8.41
C ARG A 129 -4.47 15.78 -7.93
N VAL A 130 -3.70 16.79 -8.29
CA VAL A 130 -2.35 17.00 -7.75
C VAL A 130 -2.43 18.16 -6.77
N VAL A 131 -1.96 17.92 -5.53
CA VAL A 131 -2.03 18.94 -4.47
C VAL A 131 -0.61 19.38 -4.10
N PRO A 132 -0.26 20.64 -4.37
CA PRO A 132 1.03 21.19 -3.94
C PRO A 132 1.13 21.23 -2.42
N ASP A 133 2.32 20.93 -1.89
CA ASP A 133 2.62 21.00 -0.46
C ASP A 133 1.68 20.17 0.42
N TYR A 134 1.16 19.08 -0.14
CA TYR A 134 0.19 18.20 0.55
C TYR A 134 0.73 17.68 1.88
N ASP A 135 1.98 17.23 1.89
CA ASP A 135 2.65 16.67 3.08
C ASP A 135 3.71 17.61 3.66
N GLY A 136 3.69 18.87 3.28
CA GLY A 136 4.62 19.90 3.73
C GLY A 136 5.25 20.64 2.56
N PRO A 137 6.07 21.68 2.82
CA PRO A 137 6.67 22.50 1.76
C PRO A 137 7.46 21.64 0.76
N GLY A 138 7.11 21.77 -0.52
CA GLY A 138 7.74 20.99 -1.60
C GLY A 138 7.30 19.54 -1.69
N GLU A 139 6.44 19.10 -0.80
CA GLU A 139 5.97 17.71 -0.76
C GLU A 139 4.61 17.59 -1.48
N ASP A 140 4.64 17.79 -2.79
CA ASP A 140 3.44 17.67 -3.62
C ASP A 140 3.02 16.21 -3.74
N ARG A 141 1.70 15.97 -3.86
CA ARG A 141 1.20 14.59 -4.02
C ARG A 141 0.16 14.51 -5.13
N VAL A 142 0.16 13.37 -5.80
CA VAL A 142 -0.90 12.95 -6.71
C VAL A 142 -1.90 12.15 -5.90
N LEU A 143 -3.13 12.61 -5.85
CA LEU A 143 -4.22 11.91 -5.15
C LEU A 143 -4.92 10.99 -6.15
N LEU A 144 -4.97 9.70 -5.81
CA LEU A 144 -5.50 8.65 -6.66
C LEU A 144 -6.77 8.09 -6.05
N VAL A 145 -7.72 7.73 -6.91
CA VAL A 145 -9.00 7.18 -6.49
C VAL A 145 -9.42 6.06 -7.41
N LYS A 146 -9.96 4.97 -6.81
CA LYS A 146 -10.55 3.87 -7.56
C LYS A 146 -11.93 3.57 -6.99
N ARG A 147 -12.91 3.47 -7.88
CA ARG A 147 -14.25 3.02 -7.49
C ARG A 147 -14.31 1.51 -7.62
N LEU A 148 -14.79 0.84 -6.58
CA LEU A 148 -14.96 -0.60 -6.57
C LEU A 148 -16.34 -0.95 -7.13
N SER A 149 -16.38 -1.97 -7.95
CA SER A 149 -17.63 -2.48 -8.50
C SER A 149 -18.30 -3.48 -7.55
#